data_64aa7d49d5680c3187d9a2b795e6ca1e
#
_entry.id   64aa7d49d5680c3187d9a2b795e6ca1e
#
_cell.length_a   1.000
_cell.length_b   1.000
_cell.length_c   1.000
_cell.angle_alpha   90.00
_cell.angle_beta   90.00
_cell.angle_gamma   90.00
#
_symmetry.space_group_name_H-M   'P 1'
#
loop_
_entity.id
_entity.type
_entity.pdbx_description
1 polymer ?
#
loop_
_entity_poly.entity_id
_entity_poly.type
_entity_poly.pdbx_seq_one_letter_code
_entity_poly.pdbx_strand_id
1 'polypeptide(L)'
;MHLNGVAHRDITRGNIMMDGSGMYPEGFHPVRQHLDPSAKIEVVPMMRTMTKPKYYIIDFDGSLWFPPDMPAKFRTATGKHGADDEVPEMSEIGPYDPFKVDIFQFGNVLKREFLDVRLRSFFQLLRLGLIHSLRNMSGLSSSSLWSAT
;
A
#
# COMPACT_ATOMS: atom_id res chain seq x y z
N MET A 1 0.62 10.91 16.26
CA MET A 1 1.06 12.01 15.40
C MET A 1 0.09 13.19 15.51
N HIS A 2 -1.12 13.17 14.97
CA HIS A 2 -2.08 14.27 15.00
C HIS A 2 -2.42 14.77 16.42
N LEU A 3 -2.58 13.86 17.39
CA LEU A 3 -2.80 14.21 18.80
C LEU A 3 -1.68 15.07 19.40
N ASN A 4 -0.48 14.98 18.84
CA ASN A 4 0.70 15.77 19.23
C ASN A 4 0.90 16.99 18.33
N GLY A 5 -0.08 17.35 17.52
CA GLY A 5 -0.04 18.52 16.63
C GLY A 5 0.88 18.35 15.41
N VAL A 6 1.26 17.13 15.04
CA VAL A 6 2.13 16.88 13.88
C VAL A 6 1.30 16.41 12.70
N ALA A 7 1.39 17.14 11.57
CA ALA A 7 0.89 16.75 10.26
C ALA A 7 2.07 16.32 9.38
N HIS A 8 1.98 15.15 8.74
CA HIS A 8 3.07 14.54 7.98
C HIS A 8 3.20 15.12 6.57
N ARG A 9 2.10 15.24 5.85
CA ARG A 9 1.96 15.79 4.50
C ARG A 9 2.53 14.92 3.36
N ASP A 10 3.09 13.75 3.68
CA ASP A 10 3.57 12.78 2.70
C ASP A 10 3.34 11.33 3.17
N ILE A 11 2.09 10.99 3.50
CA ILE A 11 1.72 9.62 3.86
C ILE A 11 1.56 8.81 2.60
N THR A 12 2.62 8.11 2.21
CA THR A 12 2.68 7.21 1.07
C THR A 12 3.07 5.80 1.50
N ARG A 13 2.89 4.82 0.61
CA ARG A 13 3.37 3.45 0.86
C ARG A 13 4.86 3.40 1.21
N GLY A 14 5.69 4.22 0.55
CA GLY A 14 7.14 4.27 0.78
C GLY A 14 7.50 4.74 2.18
N ASN A 15 6.64 5.54 2.80
CA ASN A 15 6.84 6.14 4.12
C ASN A 15 6.14 5.36 5.25
N ILE A 16 5.65 4.14 4.96
CA ILE A 16 5.09 3.23 5.97
C ILE A 16 5.97 2.00 6.08
N MET A 17 6.66 1.86 7.18
CA MET A 17 7.57 0.74 7.46
C MET A 17 6.92 -0.26 8.42
N MET A 18 7.12 -1.54 8.14
CA MET A 18 6.66 -2.63 9.00
C MET A 18 7.82 -3.13 9.88
N ASP A 19 7.58 -3.25 11.17
CA ASP A 19 8.49 -3.97 12.07
C ASP A 19 8.36 -5.47 11.82
N GLY A 20 9.34 -6.02 11.13
CA GLY A 20 9.40 -7.44 10.79
C GLY A 20 9.99 -8.33 11.89
N SER A 21 10.44 -7.79 13.02
CA SER A 21 11.16 -8.54 14.06
C SER A 21 10.39 -9.77 14.56
N GLY A 22 9.07 -9.62 14.77
CA GLY A 22 8.23 -10.75 15.18
C GLY A 22 8.05 -11.81 14.10
N MET A 23 8.24 -11.47 12.82
CA MET A 23 8.13 -12.41 11.70
C MET A 23 9.43 -13.18 11.48
N TYR A 24 10.56 -12.62 11.92
CA TYR A 24 11.89 -13.17 11.76
C TYR A 24 12.62 -13.19 13.12
N PRO A 25 12.24 -14.09 14.04
CA PRO A 25 12.81 -14.12 15.40
C PRO A 25 14.33 -14.29 15.43
N GLU A 26 14.89 -15.01 14.45
CA GLU A 26 16.34 -15.18 14.29
C GLU A 26 16.99 -14.09 13.41
N GLY A 27 16.20 -13.10 12.99
CA GLY A 27 16.63 -12.04 12.09
C GLY A 27 16.62 -12.44 10.62
N PHE A 28 16.98 -11.49 9.77
CA PHE A 28 17.10 -11.66 8.32
C PHE A 28 18.19 -10.74 7.76
N HIS A 29 18.70 -11.06 6.58
CA HIS A 29 19.71 -10.22 5.93
C HIS A 29 19.09 -8.92 5.42
N PRO A 30 19.64 -7.72 5.72
CA PRO A 30 19.02 -6.42 5.47
C PRO A 30 18.76 -6.14 3.98
N VAL A 31 19.58 -6.70 3.08
CA VAL A 31 19.43 -6.53 1.62
C VAL A 31 18.71 -7.72 0.98
N ARG A 32 18.97 -8.94 1.47
CA ARG A 32 18.39 -10.19 0.94
C ARG A 32 17.44 -10.78 1.97
N GLN A 33 16.28 -10.19 2.15
CA GLN A 33 15.33 -10.47 3.23
C GLN A 33 14.82 -11.92 3.29
N HIS A 34 15.05 -12.72 2.25
CA HIS A 34 14.76 -14.16 2.25
C HIS A 34 15.89 -15.02 2.85
N LEU A 35 16.99 -14.41 3.25
CA LEU A 35 18.15 -15.09 3.86
C LEU A 35 18.32 -14.69 5.33
N ASP A 36 18.96 -15.57 6.08
CA ASP A 36 19.41 -15.32 7.44
C ASP A 36 20.44 -14.17 7.51
N PRO A 37 20.78 -13.63 8.68
CA PRO A 37 21.75 -12.53 8.80
C PRO A 37 23.11 -12.82 8.17
N SER A 38 23.52 -14.10 8.07
CA SER A 38 24.77 -14.52 7.43
C SER A 38 24.69 -14.61 5.89
N ALA A 39 23.51 -14.39 5.28
CA ALA A 39 23.20 -14.54 3.87
C ALA A 39 23.46 -15.94 3.28
N LYS A 40 23.34 -16.99 4.09
CA LYS A 40 23.63 -18.38 3.70
C LYS A 40 22.41 -19.29 3.68
N ILE A 41 21.45 -19.06 4.56
CA ILE A 41 20.32 -19.97 4.79
C ILE A 41 19.02 -19.21 4.46
N GLU A 42 18.12 -19.85 3.71
CA GLU A 42 16.78 -19.29 3.49
C GLU A 42 15.97 -19.29 4.78
N VAL A 43 15.32 -18.16 5.06
CA VAL A 43 14.42 -18.00 6.20
C VAL A 43 12.98 -17.90 5.72
N VAL A 44 12.10 -18.62 6.38
CA VAL A 44 10.65 -18.54 6.13
C VAL A 44 10.03 -17.65 7.20
N PRO A 45 9.44 -16.50 6.82
CA PRO A 45 8.82 -15.61 7.79
C PRO A 45 7.57 -16.22 8.40
N MET A 46 7.32 -15.94 9.66
CA MET A 46 6.04 -16.21 10.30
C MET A 46 4.93 -15.36 9.67
N MET A 47 3.69 -15.85 9.69
CA MET A 47 2.56 -15.11 9.11
C MET A 47 2.30 -13.82 9.88
N ARG A 48 2.01 -12.74 9.16
CA ARG A 48 1.64 -11.43 9.73
C ARG A 48 0.46 -11.51 10.70
N THR A 49 -0.52 -12.37 10.40
CA THR A 49 -1.70 -12.60 11.24
C THR A 49 -1.36 -13.18 12.60
N MET A 50 -0.27 -13.94 12.71
CA MET A 50 0.20 -14.53 13.96
C MET A 50 1.07 -13.57 14.77
N THR A 51 1.91 -12.78 14.10
CA THR A 51 2.91 -11.91 14.74
C THR A 51 2.40 -10.50 15.01
N LYS A 52 1.32 -10.07 14.34
CA LYS A 52 0.71 -8.73 14.48
C LYS A 52 1.77 -7.61 14.45
N PRO A 53 2.54 -7.48 13.36
CA PRO A 53 3.63 -6.53 13.28
C PRO A 53 3.15 -5.09 13.47
N LYS A 54 3.99 -4.27 14.08
CA LYS A 54 3.76 -2.83 14.19
C LYS A 54 4.14 -2.13 12.89
N TYR A 55 3.45 -1.02 12.60
CA TYR A 55 3.76 -0.17 11.47
C TYR A 55 4.13 1.22 11.97
N TYR A 56 5.12 1.82 11.32
CA TYR A 56 5.65 3.14 11.64
C TYR A 56 5.61 4.02 10.39
N ILE A 57 5.23 5.27 10.60
CA ILE A 57 5.36 6.30 9.57
C ILE A 57 6.75 6.90 9.75
N ILE A 58 7.49 7.07 8.64
CA ILE A 58 8.85 7.61 8.58
C ILE A 58 8.90 8.77 7.60
N ASP A 59 10.03 9.46 7.54
CA ASP A 59 10.30 10.58 6.62
C ASP A 59 9.44 11.81 6.93
N PHE A 60 9.77 12.47 8.04
CA PHE A 60 9.08 13.66 8.55
C PHE A 60 9.61 14.97 7.97
N ASP A 61 10.41 14.95 6.91
CA ASP A 61 11.07 16.15 6.37
C ASP A 61 10.09 17.23 5.93
N GLY A 62 8.92 16.83 5.42
CA GLY A 62 7.85 17.73 5.02
C GLY A 62 6.83 18.05 6.10
N SER A 63 7.00 17.51 7.29
CA SER A 63 6.00 17.59 8.35
C SER A 63 5.94 18.99 8.98
N LEU A 64 4.76 19.32 9.46
CA LEU A 64 4.53 20.55 10.22
C LEU A 64 4.09 20.22 11.63
N TRP A 65 4.65 20.93 12.58
CA TRP A 65 4.25 20.87 13.97
C TRP A 65 3.49 22.13 14.40
N PHE A 66 2.37 21.93 15.05
CA PHE A 66 1.53 22.99 15.60
C PHE A 66 1.43 22.83 17.12
N PRO A 67 1.72 23.90 17.88
CA PRO A 67 1.55 23.86 19.34
C PRO A 67 0.13 23.43 19.74
N PRO A 68 -0.03 22.69 20.85
CA PRO A 68 -1.33 22.22 21.30
C PRO A 68 -2.36 23.33 21.58
N ASP A 69 -1.88 24.48 22.00
CA ASP A 69 -2.66 25.71 22.30
C ASP A 69 -3.03 26.52 21.07
N MET A 70 -2.43 26.21 19.88
CA MET A 70 -2.77 26.91 18.65
C MET A 70 -4.21 26.57 18.23
N PRO A 71 -5.07 27.60 18.02
CA PRO A 71 -6.43 27.33 17.53
C PRO A 71 -6.43 26.65 16.15
N ALA A 72 -7.36 25.70 15.95
CA ALA A 72 -7.42 24.88 14.73
C ALA A 72 -7.45 25.70 13.42
N LYS A 73 -8.11 26.85 13.42
CA LYS A 73 -8.20 27.77 12.28
C LYS A 73 -6.84 28.32 11.79
N PHE A 74 -5.83 28.28 12.64
CA PHE A 74 -4.47 28.72 12.30
C PHE A 74 -3.51 27.58 11.96
N ARG A 75 -3.95 26.32 12.15
CA ARG A 75 -3.16 25.15 11.81
C ARG A 75 -3.27 24.85 10.32
N THR A 76 -2.66 25.72 9.52
CA THR A 76 -2.74 25.67 8.05
C THR A 76 -1.38 25.51 7.42
N ALA A 77 -1.35 24.96 6.21
CA ALA A 77 -0.17 24.84 5.35
C ALA A 77 -0.45 25.46 3.99
N THR A 78 0.60 25.77 3.26
CA THR A 78 0.55 26.21 1.86
C THR A 78 1.53 25.40 1.04
N GLY A 79 1.39 25.42 -0.27
CA GLY A 79 2.27 24.73 -1.21
C GLY A 79 2.03 23.22 -1.29
N LYS A 80 2.37 22.66 -2.42
CA LYS A 80 2.35 21.21 -2.63
C LYS A 80 3.55 20.57 -1.95
N HIS A 81 3.33 19.46 -1.27
CA HIS A 81 4.38 18.66 -0.65
C HIS A 81 4.02 17.20 -0.69
N GLY A 82 5.04 16.33 -0.86
CA GLY A 82 4.86 14.89 -0.96
C GLY A 82 4.58 14.39 -2.37
N ALA A 83 4.45 13.07 -2.50
CA ALA A 83 4.36 12.38 -3.79
C ALA A 83 2.93 12.10 -4.26
N ASP A 84 1.89 12.43 -3.47
CA ASP A 84 0.50 12.16 -3.83
C ASP A 84 -0.16 13.39 -4.45
N ASP A 85 -0.25 13.42 -5.79
CA ASP A 85 -0.83 14.50 -6.57
C ASP A 85 -2.38 14.52 -6.56
N GLU A 86 -3.02 13.47 -6.04
CA GLU A 86 -4.49 13.34 -6.04
C GLU A 86 -5.16 14.10 -4.88
N VAL A 87 -4.39 14.72 -3.99
CA VAL A 87 -4.92 15.43 -2.82
C VAL A 87 -5.52 16.77 -3.23
N PRO A 88 -6.86 16.92 -3.20
CA PRO A 88 -7.52 18.11 -3.73
C PRO A 88 -7.27 19.36 -2.87
N GLU A 89 -6.99 19.18 -1.57
CA GLU A 89 -6.73 20.28 -0.65
C GLU A 89 -5.34 20.91 -0.84
N MET A 90 -4.38 20.17 -1.39
CA MET A 90 -3.01 20.67 -1.60
C MET A 90 -2.99 21.69 -2.73
N SER A 91 -2.95 22.96 -2.37
CA SER A 91 -2.96 24.09 -3.30
C SER A 91 -1.69 24.94 -3.12
N GLU A 92 -1.11 25.38 -4.22
CA GLU A 92 -0.02 26.37 -4.20
C GLU A 92 -0.54 27.78 -3.86
N ILE A 93 -1.84 28.04 -4.05
CA ILE A 93 -2.42 29.38 -4.05
C ILE A 93 -3.06 29.74 -2.70
N GLY A 94 -3.41 28.78 -1.87
CA GLY A 94 -4.16 29.06 -0.65
C GLY A 94 -3.81 28.17 0.51
N PRO A 95 -4.12 28.59 1.75
CA PRO A 95 -3.90 27.78 2.92
C PRO A 95 -4.88 26.61 2.96
N TYR A 96 -4.42 25.45 3.37
CA TYR A 96 -5.20 24.24 3.57
C TYR A 96 -4.95 23.61 4.94
N ASP A 97 -5.83 22.69 5.36
CA ASP A 97 -5.68 21.92 6.59
C ASP A 97 -4.75 20.71 6.33
N PRO A 98 -3.52 20.70 6.85
CA PRO A 98 -2.57 19.62 6.58
C PRO A 98 -2.95 18.29 7.24
N PHE A 99 -3.78 18.30 8.29
CA PHE A 99 -4.26 17.06 8.92
C PHE A 99 -5.26 16.34 8.03
N LYS A 100 -6.09 17.07 7.28
CA LYS A 100 -7.00 16.48 6.28
C LYS A 100 -6.23 15.85 5.13
N VAL A 101 -5.15 16.48 4.70
CA VAL A 101 -4.23 15.94 3.69
C VAL A 101 -3.72 14.58 4.12
N ASP A 102 -3.23 14.41 5.34
CA ASP A 102 -2.74 13.13 5.86
C ASP A 102 -3.82 12.04 5.82
N ILE A 103 -5.05 12.38 6.19
CA ILE A 103 -6.18 11.44 6.16
C ILE A 103 -6.50 11.02 4.73
N PHE A 104 -6.49 11.96 3.79
CA PHE A 104 -6.73 11.69 2.38
C PHE A 104 -5.63 10.78 1.79
N GLN A 105 -4.36 11.11 2.02
CA GLN A 105 -3.21 10.33 1.58
C GLN A 105 -3.24 8.91 2.15
N PHE A 106 -3.55 8.75 3.43
CA PHE A 106 -3.71 7.44 4.04
C PHE A 106 -4.87 6.65 3.40
N GLY A 107 -5.99 7.30 3.10
CA GLY A 107 -7.10 6.72 2.33
C GLY A 107 -6.65 6.20 0.96
N ASN A 108 -5.83 6.97 0.25
CA ASN A 108 -5.25 6.57 -1.04
C ASN A 108 -4.32 5.36 -0.91
N VAL A 109 -3.50 5.29 0.15
CA VAL A 109 -2.68 4.11 0.43
C VAL A 109 -3.56 2.88 0.61
N LEU A 110 -4.61 2.96 1.43
CA LEU A 110 -5.52 1.84 1.65
C LEU A 110 -6.23 1.42 0.35
N LYS A 111 -6.70 2.37 -0.44
CA LYS A 111 -7.33 2.10 -1.72
C LYS A 111 -6.38 1.37 -2.67
N ARG A 112 -5.18 1.91 -2.90
CA ARG A 112 -4.21 1.36 -3.85
C ARG A 112 -3.68 -0.01 -3.41
N GLU A 113 -3.38 -0.20 -2.13
CA GLU A 113 -2.74 -1.42 -1.63
C GLU A 113 -3.73 -2.56 -1.33
N PHE A 114 -4.97 -2.26 -0.97
CA PHE A 114 -5.93 -3.28 -0.57
C PHE A 114 -7.11 -3.45 -1.52
N LEU A 115 -7.68 -2.37 -2.04
CA LEU A 115 -8.85 -2.45 -2.92
C LEU A 115 -8.43 -2.75 -4.35
N ASP A 116 -7.51 -1.97 -4.91
CA ASP A 116 -7.12 -2.10 -6.32
C ASP A 116 -6.38 -3.42 -6.57
N VAL A 117 -5.57 -3.91 -5.63
CA VAL A 117 -4.90 -5.20 -5.73
C VAL A 117 -5.90 -6.35 -5.72
N ARG A 118 -6.90 -6.32 -4.84
CA ARG A 118 -7.96 -7.34 -4.80
C ARG A 118 -8.81 -7.35 -6.07
N LEU A 119 -9.19 -6.19 -6.56
CA LEU A 119 -9.96 -6.08 -7.80
C LEU A 119 -9.15 -6.58 -9.00
N ARG A 120 -7.89 -6.19 -9.14
CA ARG A 120 -7.00 -6.69 -10.20
C ARG A 120 -6.86 -8.21 -10.16
N SER A 121 -6.62 -8.80 -9.00
CA SER A 121 -6.52 -10.25 -8.83
C SER A 121 -7.84 -10.95 -9.18
N PHE A 122 -8.98 -10.42 -8.77
CA PHE A 122 -10.29 -10.94 -9.10
C PHE A 122 -10.57 -10.89 -10.62
N PHE A 123 -10.32 -9.77 -11.28
CA PHE A 123 -10.49 -9.65 -12.74
C PHE A 123 -9.50 -10.54 -13.50
N GLN A 124 -8.29 -10.73 -13.01
CA GLN A 124 -7.32 -11.65 -13.61
C GLN A 124 -7.80 -13.09 -13.54
N LEU A 125 -8.36 -13.52 -12.40
CA LEU A 125 -8.95 -14.85 -12.24
C LEU A 125 -10.16 -15.05 -13.14
N LEU A 126 -11.07 -14.06 -13.25
CA LEU A 126 -12.20 -14.09 -14.18
C LEU A 126 -11.73 -14.20 -15.63
N ARG A 127 -10.73 -13.43 -16.02
CA ARG A 127 -10.15 -13.48 -17.37
C ARG A 127 -9.58 -14.86 -17.68
N LEU A 128 -8.83 -15.47 -16.76
CA LEU A 128 -8.27 -16.80 -16.93
C LEU A 128 -9.36 -17.87 -17.00
N GLY A 129 -10.40 -17.78 -16.16
CA GLY A 129 -11.56 -18.68 -16.19
C GLY A 129 -12.35 -18.59 -17.50
N LEU A 130 -12.55 -17.39 -18.02
CA LEU A 130 -13.21 -17.18 -19.32
C LEU A 130 -12.38 -17.76 -20.48
N ILE A 131 -11.06 -17.54 -20.50
CA ILE A 131 -10.17 -18.08 -21.51
C ILE A 131 -10.18 -19.62 -21.48
N HIS A 132 -10.17 -20.23 -20.30
CA HIS A 132 -10.24 -21.69 -20.14
C HIS A 132 -11.58 -22.25 -20.63
N SER A 133 -12.68 -21.59 -20.32
CA SER A 133 -14.03 -21.99 -20.79
C SER A 133 -14.15 -21.90 -22.31
N LEU A 134 -13.66 -20.83 -22.93
CA LEU A 134 -13.68 -20.64 -24.37
C LEU A 134 -12.81 -21.69 -25.11
N ARG A 135 -11.64 -22.05 -24.55
CA ARG A 135 -10.80 -23.14 -25.10
C ARG A 135 -11.48 -24.48 -25.07
N ASN A 136 -12.20 -24.80 -23.98
CA ASN A 136 -12.95 -26.05 -23.87
C ASN A 136 -14.14 -26.09 -24.85
N MET A 137 -14.79 -24.98 -25.13
CA MET A 137 -15.87 -24.91 -26.13
C MET A 137 -15.35 -25.05 -27.57
N SER A 138 -14.16 -24.50 -27.90
CA SER A 138 -13.55 -24.65 -29.21
C SER A 138 -12.98 -26.05 -29.46
N GLY A 139 -12.60 -26.78 -28.41
CA GLY A 139 -12.15 -28.19 -28.50
C GLY A 139 -13.26 -29.20 -28.78
N LEU A 140 -14.52 -28.86 -28.52
CA LEU A 140 -15.68 -29.72 -28.80
C LEU A 140 -16.18 -29.67 -30.24
N SER A 141 -15.74 -28.68 -31.03
CA SER A 141 -16.21 -28.51 -32.41
C SER A 141 -15.39 -29.27 -33.48
N SER A 142 -14.26 -29.88 -33.10
CA SER A 142 -13.39 -30.57 -34.06
C SER A 142 -13.43 -32.10 -34.06
N SER A 143 -14.23 -32.72 -33.19
CA SER A 143 -14.29 -34.19 -33.04
C SER A 143 -15.55 -34.85 -33.62
N SER A 144 -16.47 -34.12 -34.28
CA SER A 144 -17.75 -34.68 -34.73
C SER A 144 -17.98 -34.65 -36.25
N LEU A 145 -16.94 -34.49 -37.11
CA LEU A 145 -17.11 -34.39 -38.57
C LEU A 145 -16.38 -35.46 -39.40
N TRP A 146 -15.91 -36.57 -38.82
CA TRP A 146 -15.35 -37.67 -39.60
C TRP A 146 -15.82 -39.04 -39.09
N SER A 147 -17.09 -39.34 -39.31
CA SER A 147 -17.57 -40.76 -39.35
C SER A 147 -18.92 -40.84 -40.03
N ALA A 148 -18.96 -40.67 -41.35
CA ALA A 148 -20.03 -41.14 -42.21
C ALA A 148 -19.57 -41.13 -43.68
N THR A 149 -18.87 -42.14 -44.10
CA THR A 149 -18.91 -42.79 -45.42
C THR A 149 -18.24 -44.15 -45.36
#